data_e9b663cd2840a7ff21d51c5e3679f1ce
#
_entry.id   e9b663cd2840a7ff21d51c5e3679f1ce
#
_cell.length_a   1.000
_cell.length_b   1.000
_cell.length_c   1.000
_cell.angle_alpha   90.00
_cell.angle_beta   90.00
_cell.angle_gamma   90.00
#
_symmetry.space_group_name_H-M   'P 1'
#
loop_
_entity.id
_entity.type
_entity.pdbx_description
1 polymer ?
#
loop_
_entity_poly.entity_id
_entity_poly.type
_entity_poly.pdbx_seq_one_letter_code
_entity_poly.pdbx_strand_id
1 'polypeptide(L)'
;MNEPHTYSDQERRLTLLSILIVFLLSSISQTVVGTAMPKIIAELSGLHLYAWATTAYLLSSTVMVPIWGRLGDIYGRKPILLIGIAVFMAGSWLAGLAGWFGDLPLLGGGMTQLIYFRALQGLGGGALFTTTFSILAELYPPRQRAKFNSVFGSVFALASIVGPVIGGFFADHGTMTLFGRVVAGWRWLFYINVPFALAAVAMILTKMPTVPPGGVGRVDWAGAVLTILTSVPLLLAVTWGGREHGWGSPLIVGLFLLSAISLAGFLFVEARVRHPILPLELFRIRSFSTAISASFVYSIAFMGTTAFLPLFMQVGQGVPATTSGLTMLFLMMGMILSSSICGWLVSLTGQFKPFMIGGGVILVAGLASLCFISLDTSTHDLAWRLFLVGFGFGPGTSLFNVAVQNAVPISQIGIATAASQFVRQIGQTMGVAIFGALLTAGLSSELAKHQPATPGAVVRHLDISDLQRMAFNHGQNPSPATADPGERLVRQSFSVAIVHGMIFSLIVLSAGLVLMLMVPVTDLRDRISETDPAEASMDVEEEAALEAEAFGERLEHRMHRSGRRRK
;
A
#
# COMPACT_ATOMS: atom_id res chain seq x y z
N MET A 1 29.17 -26.07 -7.43
CA MET A 1 27.95 -26.28 -6.63
C MET A 1 28.23 -25.62 -5.29
N ASN A 2 27.70 -24.41 -5.05
CA ASN A 2 27.83 -23.77 -3.74
C ASN A 2 26.74 -24.37 -2.87
N GLU A 3 27.14 -24.91 -1.72
CA GLU A 3 26.19 -25.36 -0.69
C GLU A 3 25.18 -24.26 -0.37
N PRO A 4 23.90 -24.58 -0.17
CA PRO A 4 22.90 -23.60 0.21
C PRO A 4 23.35 -22.92 1.50
N HIS A 5 23.46 -21.60 1.47
CA HIS A 5 23.88 -20.80 2.62
C HIS A 5 22.86 -20.97 3.75
N THR A 6 23.16 -21.82 4.71
CA THR A 6 22.37 -21.95 5.94
C THR A 6 22.65 -20.73 6.81
N TYR A 7 21.67 -19.81 6.86
CA TYR A 7 21.75 -18.67 7.77
C TYR A 7 21.89 -19.11 9.22
N SER A 8 22.84 -18.58 9.94
CA SER A 8 22.89 -18.73 11.39
C SER A 8 21.69 -18.00 12.03
N ASP A 9 21.25 -18.46 13.20
CA ASP A 9 20.13 -17.85 13.91
C ASP A 9 20.41 -16.38 14.25
N GLN A 10 21.67 -16.01 14.48
CA GLN A 10 22.07 -14.64 14.73
C GLN A 10 21.94 -13.78 13.48
N GLU A 11 22.37 -14.26 12.32
CA GLU A 11 22.24 -13.57 11.04
C GLU A 11 20.77 -13.35 10.68
N ARG A 12 19.91 -14.37 10.85
CA ARG A 12 18.47 -14.26 10.64
C ARG A 12 17.83 -13.19 11.51
N ARG A 13 18.14 -13.16 12.82
CA ARG A 13 17.58 -12.19 13.77
C ARG A 13 18.05 -10.76 13.45
N LEU A 14 19.33 -10.55 13.16
CA LEU A 14 19.87 -9.22 12.87
C LEU A 14 19.41 -8.70 11.50
N THR A 15 19.29 -9.56 10.49
CA THR A 15 18.68 -9.20 9.20
C THR A 15 17.21 -8.84 9.37
N LEU A 16 16.45 -9.63 10.15
CA LEU A 16 15.05 -9.32 10.45
C LEU A 16 14.91 -7.96 11.14
N LEU A 17 15.73 -7.68 12.14
CA LEU A 17 15.71 -6.39 12.84
C LEU A 17 16.05 -5.23 11.90
N SER A 18 17.04 -5.40 11.01
CA SER A 18 17.40 -4.38 10.02
C SER A 18 16.25 -4.05 9.08
N ILE A 19 15.60 -5.07 8.53
CA ILE A 19 14.48 -4.86 7.60
C ILE A 19 13.23 -4.33 8.32
N LEU A 20 13.01 -4.65 9.61
CA LEU A 20 11.94 -4.05 10.42
C LEU A 20 12.18 -2.56 10.66
N ILE A 21 13.44 -2.14 10.96
CA ILE A 21 13.79 -0.72 11.09
C ILE A 21 13.53 0.02 9.77
N VAL A 22 13.98 -0.53 8.66
CA VAL A 22 13.78 0.05 7.32
C VAL A 22 12.30 0.17 6.97
N PHE A 23 11.51 -0.86 7.26
CA PHE A 23 10.07 -0.87 7.04
C PHE A 23 9.35 0.15 7.92
N LEU A 24 9.74 0.27 9.19
CA LEU A 24 9.21 1.27 10.13
C LEU A 24 9.47 2.69 9.62
N LEU A 25 10.70 3.00 9.17
CA LEU A 25 11.05 4.32 8.64
C LEU A 25 10.20 4.68 7.42
N SER A 26 10.05 3.75 6.47
CA SER A 26 9.22 3.97 5.29
C SER A 26 7.75 4.17 5.65
N SER A 27 7.24 3.41 6.63
CA SER A 27 5.85 3.50 7.10
C SER A 27 5.57 4.82 7.85
N ILE A 28 6.48 5.25 8.73
CA ILE A 28 6.37 6.55 9.43
C ILE A 28 6.39 7.70 8.41
N SER A 29 7.26 7.63 7.41
CA SER A 29 7.38 8.69 6.39
C SER A 29 6.12 8.88 5.54
N GLN A 30 5.23 7.88 5.48
CA GLN A 30 3.93 8.02 4.82
C GLN A 30 2.94 8.86 5.64
N THR A 31 3.00 8.78 6.97
CA THR A 31 1.96 9.32 7.85
C THR A 31 2.36 10.60 8.56
N VAL A 32 3.67 10.78 8.84
CA VAL A 32 4.20 11.88 9.66
C VAL A 32 4.02 13.25 9.03
N VAL A 33 4.08 13.36 7.71
CA VAL A 33 4.05 14.66 7.02
C VAL A 33 2.68 15.32 7.11
N GLY A 34 1.59 14.54 7.12
CA GLY A 34 0.23 15.06 7.15
C GLY A 34 -0.03 15.99 8.34
N THR A 35 0.47 15.65 9.52
CA THR A 35 0.27 16.46 10.75
C THR A 35 1.15 17.70 10.81
N ALA A 36 2.30 17.70 10.13
CA ALA A 36 3.20 18.85 10.07
C ALA A 36 2.87 19.84 8.93
N MET A 37 1.98 19.44 8.00
CA MET A 37 1.66 20.23 6.81
C MET A 37 1.25 21.69 7.08
N PRO A 38 0.45 22.02 8.11
CA PRO A 38 0.13 23.42 8.39
C PRO A 38 1.37 24.29 8.63
N LYS A 39 2.36 23.78 9.36
CA LYS A 39 3.63 24.49 9.63
C LYS A 39 4.52 24.55 8.38
N ILE A 40 4.54 23.49 7.59
CA ILE A 40 5.28 23.43 6.31
C ILE A 40 4.74 24.51 5.35
N ILE A 41 3.41 24.61 5.22
CA ILE A 41 2.79 25.60 4.34
C ILE A 41 3.04 27.03 4.83
N ALA A 42 3.01 27.25 6.15
CA ALA A 42 3.29 28.56 6.73
C ALA A 42 4.70 29.05 6.39
N GLU A 43 5.69 28.13 6.29
CA GLU A 43 7.07 28.49 5.96
C GLU A 43 7.37 28.47 4.45
N LEU A 44 6.92 27.44 3.72
CA LEU A 44 7.28 27.25 2.32
C LEU A 44 6.30 27.92 1.34
N SER A 45 5.15 28.39 1.84
CA SER A 45 4.02 28.86 1.03
C SER A 45 3.48 27.76 0.08
N GLY A 46 2.42 28.03 -0.69
CA GLY A 46 1.93 27.08 -1.69
C GLY A 46 0.82 26.15 -1.17
N LEU A 47 -0.19 26.71 -0.50
CA LEU A 47 -1.36 25.98 0.01
C LEU A 47 -2.06 25.13 -1.08
N HIS A 48 -2.08 25.58 -2.33
CA HIS A 48 -2.64 24.85 -3.47
C HIS A 48 -1.89 23.55 -3.79
N LEU A 49 -0.64 23.42 -3.33
CA LEU A 49 0.19 22.23 -3.52
C LEU A 49 0.16 21.26 -2.30
N TYR A 50 -0.68 21.55 -1.29
CA TYR A 50 -0.76 20.78 -0.04
C TYR A 50 -0.84 19.26 -0.26
N ALA A 51 -1.78 18.82 -1.07
CA ALA A 51 -2.01 17.39 -1.31
C ALA A 51 -0.82 16.72 -1.99
N TRP A 52 -0.07 17.46 -2.81
CA TRP A 52 1.05 16.93 -3.58
C TRP A 52 2.21 16.44 -2.75
N ALA A 53 2.48 17.03 -1.59
CA ALA A 53 3.57 16.61 -0.71
C ALA A 53 3.41 15.15 -0.23
N THR A 54 2.17 14.69 -0.03
CA THR A 54 1.89 13.30 0.32
C THR A 54 1.71 12.42 -0.91
N THR A 55 0.97 12.92 -1.92
CA THR A 55 0.67 12.18 -3.15
C THR A 55 1.94 11.85 -3.92
N ALA A 56 2.91 12.75 -4.03
CA ALA A 56 4.16 12.51 -4.75
C ALA A 56 4.94 11.32 -4.18
N TYR A 57 5.02 11.21 -2.86
CA TYR A 57 5.65 10.06 -2.20
C TYR A 57 4.90 8.76 -2.49
N LEU A 58 3.59 8.73 -2.28
CA LEU A 58 2.77 7.54 -2.47
C LEU A 58 2.77 7.08 -3.94
N LEU A 59 2.63 8.02 -4.87
CA LEU A 59 2.64 7.77 -6.30
C LEU A 59 3.95 7.12 -6.73
N SER A 60 5.08 7.76 -6.43
CA SER A 60 6.39 7.27 -6.82
C SER A 60 6.73 5.95 -6.15
N SER A 61 6.38 5.76 -4.86
CA SER A 61 6.63 4.49 -4.17
C SER A 61 5.81 3.35 -4.77
N THR A 62 4.53 3.57 -5.07
CA THR A 62 3.64 2.56 -5.64
C THR A 62 4.12 2.09 -7.01
N VAL A 63 4.44 3.04 -7.88
CA VAL A 63 4.83 2.77 -9.27
C VAL A 63 6.16 2.01 -9.35
N MET A 64 7.06 2.27 -8.42
CA MET A 64 8.38 1.62 -8.38
C MET A 64 8.39 0.21 -7.78
N VAL A 65 7.32 -0.19 -7.08
CA VAL A 65 7.24 -1.52 -6.42
C VAL A 65 7.52 -2.69 -7.38
N PRO A 66 6.89 -2.82 -8.56
CA PRO A 66 7.16 -3.93 -9.47
C PRO A 66 8.58 -3.89 -10.03
N ILE A 67 9.08 -2.69 -10.32
CA ILE A 67 10.43 -2.47 -10.87
C ILE A 67 11.48 -2.93 -9.86
N TRP A 68 11.37 -2.51 -8.59
CA TRP A 68 12.28 -2.93 -7.53
C TRP A 68 12.20 -4.43 -7.23
N GLY A 69 11.00 -5.02 -7.31
CA GLY A 69 10.83 -6.46 -7.17
C GLY A 69 11.65 -7.20 -8.21
N ARG A 70 11.53 -6.82 -9.49
CA ARG A 70 12.29 -7.43 -10.59
C ARG A 70 13.79 -7.19 -10.49
N LEU A 71 14.20 -5.98 -10.15
CA LEU A 71 15.61 -5.66 -9.93
C LEU A 71 16.21 -6.49 -8.77
N GLY A 72 15.43 -6.70 -7.70
CA GLY A 72 15.84 -7.54 -6.58
C GLY A 72 16.06 -9.01 -6.95
N ASP A 73 15.24 -9.54 -7.86
CA ASP A 73 15.41 -10.92 -8.35
C ASP A 73 16.62 -11.07 -9.27
N ILE A 74 16.94 -10.03 -10.10
CA ILE A 74 18.07 -10.05 -11.04
C ILE A 74 19.42 -9.78 -10.35
N TYR A 75 19.49 -8.73 -9.53
CA TYR A 75 20.74 -8.25 -8.94
C TYR A 75 20.97 -8.71 -7.49
N GLY A 76 20.00 -9.41 -6.92
CA GLY A 76 19.99 -9.80 -5.51
C GLY A 76 19.34 -8.74 -4.61
N ARG A 77 18.78 -9.20 -3.50
CA ARG A 77 17.95 -8.34 -2.64
C ARG A 77 18.76 -7.39 -1.78
N LYS A 78 19.97 -7.80 -1.32
CA LYS A 78 20.83 -6.97 -0.47
C LYS A 78 21.30 -5.71 -1.17
N PRO A 79 21.89 -5.73 -2.39
CA PRO A 79 22.29 -4.49 -3.08
C PRO A 79 21.10 -3.61 -3.44
N ILE A 80 19.96 -4.18 -3.82
CA ILE A 80 18.76 -3.40 -4.16
C ILE A 80 18.17 -2.73 -2.91
N LEU A 81 18.14 -3.41 -1.76
CA LEU A 81 17.75 -2.79 -0.50
C LEU A 81 18.66 -1.62 -0.13
N LEU A 82 19.98 -1.77 -0.27
CA LEU A 82 20.94 -0.71 0.03
C LEU A 82 20.78 0.50 -0.90
N ILE A 83 20.56 0.27 -2.20
CA ILE A 83 20.26 1.35 -3.17
C ILE A 83 18.94 2.03 -2.79
N GLY A 84 17.90 1.26 -2.45
CA GLY A 84 16.62 1.78 -1.99
C GLY A 84 16.75 2.67 -0.76
N ILE A 85 17.51 2.23 0.24
CA ILE A 85 17.80 3.03 1.45
C ILE A 85 18.57 4.30 1.08
N ALA A 86 19.56 4.23 0.21
CA ALA A 86 20.35 5.40 -0.20
C ALA A 86 19.46 6.45 -0.91
N VAL A 87 18.61 6.02 -1.85
CA VAL A 87 17.65 6.91 -2.54
C VAL A 87 16.63 7.50 -1.55
N PHE A 88 16.09 6.68 -0.64
CA PHE A 88 15.18 7.13 0.41
C PHE A 88 15.82 8.17 1.33
N MET A 89 17.06 7.94 1.78
CA MET A 89 17.82 8.86 2.61
C MET A 89 18.11 10.17 1.89
N ALA A 90 18.55 10.09 0.62
CA ALA A 90 18.82 11.29 -0.18
C ALA A 90 17.54 12.14 -0.34
N GLY A 91 16.41 11.51 -0.69
CA GLY A 91 15.12 12.19 -0.76
C GLY A 91 14.68 12.78 0.57
N SER A 92 14.88 12.06 1.68
CA SER A 92 14.57 12.54 3.02
C SER A 92 15.44 13.74 3.42
N TRP A 93 16.75 13.64 3.23
CA TRP A 93 17.67 14.73 3.51
C TRP A 93 17.33 15.99 2.73
N LEU A 94 17.11 15.86 1.42
CA LEU A 94 16.74 16.97 0.54
C LEU A 94 15.37 17.56 0.91
N ALA A 95 14.41 16.74 1.31
CA ALA A 95 13.10 17.23 1.77
C ALA A 95 13.23 18.12 3.01
N GLY A 96 14.14 17.78 3.93
CA GLY A 96 14.47 18.63 5.06
C GLY A 96 15.14 19.96 4.67
N LEU A 97 15.80 20.04 3.50
CA LEU A 97 16.42 21.23 2.95
C LEU A 97 15.48 22.07 2.07
N ALA A 98 14.25 21.62 1.79
CA ALA A 98 13.33 22.33 0.92
C ALA A 98 13.13 23.81 1.34
N GLY A 99 13.20 24.71 0.36
CA GLY A 99 13.09 26.15 0.57
C GLY A 99 14.29 26.84 1.23
N TRP A 100 15.33 26.09 1.66
CA TRP A 100 16.49 26.67 2.34
C TRP A 100 17.33 27.59 1.44
N PHE A 101 17.37 27.28 0.15
CA PHE A 101 18.14 28.04 -0.84
C PHE A 101 17.27 28.99 -1.66
N GLY A 102 16.01 29.26 -1.22
CA GLY A 102 15.06 30.07 -1.97
C GLY A 102 14.55 29.36 -3.23
N ASP A 103 14.09 30.14 -4.20
CA ASP A 103 13.60 29.61 -5.47
C ASP A 103 14.74 29.17 -6.37
N LEU A 104 14.71 27.91 -6.78
CA LEU A 104 15.71 27.32 -7.68
C LEU A 104 15.18 27.28 -9.11
N PRO A 105 16.02 27.62 -10.15
CA PRO A 105 15.56 27.77 -11.53
C PRO A 105 14.81 26.55 -12.11
N LEU A 106 15.19 25.32 -11.68
CA LEU A 106 14.60 24.07 -12.17
C LEU A 106 13.58 23.46 -11.18
N LEU A 107 13.68 23.80 -9.90
CA LEU A 107 12.90 23.17 -8.83
C LEU A 107 11.81 24.10 -8.27
N GLY A 108 11.79 25.37 -8.69
CA GLY A 108 10.80 26.34 -8.24
C GLY A 108 10.92 26.68 -6.76
N GLY A 109 9.80 27.10 -6.16
CA GLY A 109 9.70 27.50 -4.76
C GLY A 109 9.79 26.33 -3.79
N GLY A 110 9.91 26.66 -2.49
CA GLY A 110 10.16 25.68 -1.42
C GLY A 110 9.17 24.52 -1.39
N MET A 111 7.88 24.76 -1.62
CA MET A 111 6.86 23.72 -1.63
C MET A 111 7.01 22.77 -2.84
N THR A 112 7.35 23.30 -4.02
CA THR A 112 7.63 22.50 -5.21
C THR A 112 8.87 21.63 -5.02
N GLN A 113 9.93 22.19 -4.41
CA GLN A 113 11.13 21.44 -4.03
C GLN A 113 10.79 20.28 -3.10
N LEU A 114 9.96 20.52 -2.08
CA LEU A 114 9.49 19.48 -1.17
C LEU A 114 8.80 18.34 -1.93
N ILE A 115 7.93 18.66 -2.88
CA ILE A 115 7.22 17.67 -3.70
C ILE A 115 8.19 16.80 -4.50
N TYR A 116 9.17 17.39 -5.20
CA TYR A 116 10.19 16.64 -5.94
C TYR A 116 11.04 15.74 -5.03
N PHE A 117 11.44 16.26 -3.88
CA PHE A 117 12.23 15.47 -2.92
C PHE A 117 11.40 14.37 -2.25
N ARG A 118 10.11 14.59 -2.04
CA ARG A 118 9.17 13.55 -1.61
C ARG A 118 8.96 12.49 -2.68
N ALA A 119 8.90 12.87 -3.96
CA ALA A 119 8.87 11.90 -5.05
C ALA A 119 10.16 11.04 -5.06
N LEU A 120 11.34 11.66 -4.93
CA LEU A 120 12.61 10.95 -4.82
C LEU A 120 12.63 10.01 -3.61
N GLN A 121 12.17 10.47 -2.44
CA GLN A 121 12.06 9.63 -1.24
C GLN A 121 11.12 8.44 -1.46
N GLY A 122 10.00 8.66 -2.17
CA GLY A 122 9.05 7.60 -2.54
C GLY A 122 9.65 6.55 -3.47
N LEU A 123 10.49 6.94 -4.44
CA LEU A 123 11.20 5.97 -5.29
C LEU A 123 11.98 4.96 -4.43
N GLY A 124 12.74 5.45 -3.42
CA GLY A 124 13.41 4.60 -2.45
C GLY A 124 12.42 3.81 -1.57
N GLY A 125 11.36 4.46 -1.10
CA GLY A 125 10.32 3.85 -0.26
C GLY A 125 9.70 2.60 -0.88
N GLY A 126 9.44 2.61 -2.19
CA GLY A 126 8.96 1.43 -2.93
C GLY A 126 9.91 0.24 -2.86
N ALA A 127 11.24 0.49 -2.94
CA ALA A 127 12.24 -0.55 -2.75
C ALA A 127 12.17 -1.13 -1.33
N LEU A 128 12.06 -0.27 -0.30
CA LEU A 128 12.04 -0.69 1.09
C LEU A 128 10.85 -1.60 1.39
N PHE A 129 9.66 -1.27 0.90
CA PHE A 129 8.48 -2.12 1.06
C PHE A 129 8.65 -3.48 0.38
N THR A 130 9.05 -3.48 -0.89
CA THR A 130 9.11 -4.71 -1.70
C THR A 130 10.20 -5.65 -1.22
N THR A 131 11.44 -5.15 -1.07
CA THR A 131 12.59 -5.98 -0.71
C THR A 131 12.48 -6.54 0.70
N THR A 132 11.87 -5.82 1.65
CA THR A 132 11.64 -6.30 3.01
C THR A 132 10.83 -7.59 3.04
N PHE A 133 9.69 -7.64 2.37
CA PHE A 133 8.85 -8.85 2.32
C PHE A 133 9.51 -9.97 1.51
N SER A 134 10.29 -9.63 0.49
CA SER A 134 11.02 -10.61 -0.31
C SER A 134 12.16 -11.24 0.48
N ILE A 135 12.94 -10.44 1.23
CA ILE A 135 13.99 -10.94 2.13
C ILE A 135 13.40 -11.83 3.22
N LEU A 136 12.26 -11.42 3.81
CA LEU A 136 11.57 -12.25 4.80
C LEU A 136 11.22 -13.63 4.22
N ALA A 137 10.80 -13.68 2.96
CA ALA A 137 10.45 -14.92 2.29
C ALA A 137 11.66 -15.83 1.99
N GLU A 138 12.85 -15.26 1.88
CA GLU A 138 14.10 -16.04 1.76
C GLU A 138 14.62 -16.55 3.11
N LEU A 139 14.42 -15.76 4.19
CA LEU A 139 14.91 -16.10 5.52
C LEU A 139 14.13 -17.20 6.21
N TYR A 140 12.83 -17.30 5.93
CA TYR A 140 11.92 -18.17 6.69
C TYR A 140 11.03 -19.03 5.79
N PRO A 141 10.77 -20.29 6.18
CA PRO A 141 9.82 -21.15 5.47
C PRO A 141 8.38 -20.59 5.55
N PRO A 142 7.49 -20.94 4.61
CA PRO A 142 6.15 -20.37 4.49
C PRO A 142 5.34 -20.33 5.80
N ARG A 143 5.43 -21.38 6.60
CA ARG A 143 4.74 -21.49 7.89
C ARG A 143 5.21 -20.43 8.91
N GLN A 144 6.53 -20.17 8.97
CA GLN A 144 7.08 -19.14 9.85
C GLN A 144 6.88 -17.72 9.29
N ARG A 145 6.79 -17.55 7.95
CA ARG A 145 6.52 -16.26 7.32
C ARG A 145 5.22 -15.63 7.82
N ALA A 146 4.18 -16.44 8.07
CA ALA A 146 2.91 -15.93 8.59
C ALA A 146 3.09 -15.15 9.90
N LYS A 147 3.91 -15.69 10.82
CA LYS A 147 4.24 -15.04 12.09
C LYS A 147 4.99 -13.72 11.87
N PHE A 148 5.98 -13.70 11.00
CA PHE A 148 6.79 -12.49 10.78
C PHE A 148 6.06 -11.45 9.92
N ASN A 149 5.27 -11.86 8.92
CA ASN A 149 4.40 -10.94 8.18
C ASN A 149 3.41 -10.23 9.11
N SER A 150 2.92 -10.91 10.17
CA SER A 150 2.07 -10.25 11.16
C SER A 150 2.81 -9.19 11.98
N VAL A 151 4.10 -9.39 12.27
CA VAL A 151 4.94 -8.37 12.91
C VAL A 151 5.05 -7.13 12.02
N PHE A 152 5.24 -7.28 10.70
CA PHE A 152 5.24 -6.13 9.78
C PHE A 152 3.89 -5.41 9.76
N GLY A 153 2.78 -6.13 9.79
CA GLY A 153 1.44 -5.54 9.94
C GLY A 153 1.31 -4.71 11.22
N SER A 154 1.83 -5.23 12.33
CA SER A 154 1.86 -4.53 13.62
C SER A 154 2.77 -3.29 13.61
N VAL A 155 3.93 -3.38 12.95
CA VAL A 155 4.85 -2.25 12.77
C VAL A 155 4.21 -1.15 11.92
N PHE A 156 3.48 -1.51 10.87
CA PHE A 156 2.74 -0.55 10.04
C PHE A 156 1.64 0.17 10.85
N ALA A 157 0.87 -0.58 11.66
CA ALA A 157 -0.13 0.00 12.54
C ALA A 157 0.49 0.93 13.58
N LEU A 158 1.60 0.52 14.20
CA LEU A 158 2.35 1.35 15.13
C LEU A 158 2.86 2.64 14.47
N ALA A 159 3.41 2.55 13.25
CA ALA A 159 3.85 3.70 12.48
C ALA A 159 2.72 4.69 12.18
N SER A 160 1.51 4.17 11.94
CA SER A 160 0.32 4.99 11.68
C SER A 160 -0.15 5.78 12.92
N ILE A 161 0.19 5.32 14.12
CA ILE A 161 -0.06 6.04 15.39
C ILE A 161 1.08 6.99 15.70
N VAL A 162 2.29 6.45 15.71
CA VAL A 162 3.51 7.17 16.14
C VAL A 162 3.87 8.28 15.17
N GLY A 163 3.61 8.08 13.85
CA GLY A 163 3.87 9.07 12.82
C GLY A 163 3.21 10.42 13.10
N PRO A 164 1.88 10.51 13.21
CA PRO A 164 1.18 11.75 13.54
C PRO A 164 1.60 12.37 14.87
N VAL A 165 1.88 11.57 15.90
CA VAL A 165 2.34 12.07 17.21
C VAL A 165 3.73 12.72 17.10
N ILE A 166 4.67 12.03 16.46
CA ILE A 166 6.01 12.57 16.20
C ILE A 166 5.91 13.83 15.31
N GLY A 167 5.05 13.76 14.27
CA GLY A 167 4.84 14.86 13.35
C GLY A 167 4.36 16.14 14.03
N GLY A 168 3.34 16.03 14.87
CA GLY A 168 2.82 17.15 15.67
C GLY A 168 3.85 17.67 16.67
N PHE A 169 4.50 16.77 17.43
CA PHE A 169 5.48 17.15 18.44
C PHE A 169 6.63 17.97 17.84
N PHE A 170 7.27 17.48 16.78
CA PHE A 170 8.36 18.21 16.15
C PHE A 170 7.90 19.49 15.46
N ALA A 171 6.72 19.49 14.83
CA ALA A 171 6.17 20.68 14.19
C ALA A 171 5.96 21.81 15.21
N ASP A 172 5.54 21.50 16.44
CA ASP A 172 5.24 22.48 17.47
C ASP A 172 6.44 22.85 18.34
N HIS A 173 7.31 21.90 18.67
CA HIS A 173 8.38 22.06 19.66
C HIS A 173 9.79 21.92 19.09
N GLY A 174 9.94 21.41 17.86
CA GLY A 174 11.25 21.07 17.29
C GLY A 174 12.03 22.25 16.71
N THR A 175 11.47 23.47 16.68
CA THR A 175 12.17 24.64 16.14
C THR A 175 13.35 25.02 17.05
N MET A 176 14.56 24.99 16.50
CA MET A 176 15.79 25.34 17.25
C MET A 176 16.75 26.14 16.38
N THR A 177 17.65 26.88 17.04
CA THR A 177 18.71 27.59 16.35
C THR A 177 19.97 26.75 16.32
N LEU A 178 20.41 26.36 15.12
CA LEU A 178 21.63 25.58 14.90
C LEU A 178 22.60 26.40 14.04
N PHE A 179 23.84 26.58 14.51
CA PHE A 179 24.88 27.36 13.81
C PHE A 179 24.41 28.77 13.38
N GLY A 180 23.60 29.45 14.22
CA GLY A 180 23.08 30.79 13.96
C GLY A 180 21.91 30.85 12.97
N ARG A 181 21.38 29.72 12.52
CA ARG A 181 20.20 29.65 11.67
C ARG A 181 19.03 28.96 12.37
N VAL A 182 17.83 29.49 12.18
CA VAL A 182 16.62 28.86 12.71
C VAL A 182 16.25 27.67 11.83
N VAL A 183 16.25 26.47 12.42
CA VAL A 183 15.80 25.23 11.80
C VAL A 183 14.38 24.96 12.28
N ALA A 184 13.41 25.04 11.39
CA ALA A 184 12.01 24.79 11.71
C ALA A 184 11.79 23.32 12.14
N GLY A 185 10.91 23.13 13.11
CA GLY A 185 10.70 21.82 13.74
C GLY A 185 10.29 20.72 12.78
N TRP A 186 9.48 21.02 11.75
CA TRP A 186 9.04 20.03 10.76
C TRP A 186 10.19 19.41 9.94
N ARG A 187 11.35 20.09 9.82
CA ARG A 187 12.52 19.57 9.09
C ARG A 187 13.10 18.33 9.74
N TRP A 188 13.00 18.23 11.07
CA TRP A 188 13.47 17.08 11.84
C TRP A 188 12.73 15.79 11.49
N LEU A 189 11.49 15.87 10.98
CA LEU A 189 10.73 14.72 10.52
C LEU A 189 11.43 13.98 9.37
N PHE A 190 12.20 14.70 8.61
CA PHE A 190 13.00 14.15 7.52
C PHE A 190 14.40 13.73 7.97
N TYR A 191 15.04 14.56 8.81
CA TYR A 191 16.40 14.28 9.28
C TYR A 191 16.48 13.09 10.25
N ILE A 192 15.44 12.82 11.04
CA ILE A 192 15.38 11.69 11.95
C ILE A 192 15.50 10.33 11.23
N ASN A 193 15.09 10.26 9.97
CA ASN A 193 15.24 9.05 9.17
C ASN A 193 16.71 8.67 8.94
N VAL A 194 17.62 9.65 8.87
CA VAL A 194 19.03 9.45 8.50
C VAL A 194 19.79 8.57 9.49
N PRO A 195 19.81 8.87 10.81
CA PRO A 195 20.56 8.04 11.76
C PRO A 195 20.03 6.60 11.83
N PHE A 196 18.72 6.40 11.78
CA PHE A 196 18.13 5.06 11.79
C PHE A 196 18.43 4.30 10.50
N ALA A 197 18.38 4.97 9.34
CA ALA A 197 18.73 4.37 8.07
C ALA A 197 20.23 4.00 8.02
N LEU A 198 21.12 4.83 8.55
CA LEU A 198 22.56 4.52 8.66
C LEU A 198 22.80 3.31 9.57
N ALA A 199 22.11 3.22 10.71
CA ALA A 199 22.17 2.05 11.57
C ALA A 199 21.70 0.78 10.85
N ALA A 200 20.59 0.86 10.12
CA ALA A 200 20.10 -0.26 9.31
C ALA A 200 21.11 -0.66 8.21
N VAL A 201 21.70 0.31 7.51
CA VAL A 201 22.75 0.07 6.48
C VAL A 201 23.94 -0.65 7.12
N ALA A 202 24.45 -0.17 8.27
CA ALA A 202 25.55 -0.80 8.97
C ALA A 202 25.24 -2.27 9.35
N MET A 203 24.03 -2.53 9.83
CA MET A 203 23.58 -3.91 10.13
C MET A 203 23.45 -4.76 8.88
N ILE A 204 22.90 -4.24 7.79
CA ILE A 204 22.75 -4.95 6.51
C ILE A 204 24.11 -5.29 5.92
N LEU A 205 25.04 -4.34 5.90
CA LEU A 205 26.37 -4.55 5.35
C LEU A 205 27.16 -5.61 6.13
N THR A 206 27.08 -5.59 7.47
CA THR A 206 27.90 -6.44 8.35
C THR A 206 27.26 -7.79 8.67
N LYS A 207 25.93 -7.90 8.67
CA LYS A 207 25.22 -9.06 9.22
C LYS A 207 24.31 -9.77 8.21
N MET A 208 23.84 -9.06 7.16
CA MET A 208 23.01 -9.70 6.14
C MET A 208 23.90 -10.45 5.15
N PRO A 209 23.76 -11.77 5.01
CA PRO A 209 24.49 -12.53 4.02
C PRO A 209 24.12 -12.09 2.59
N THR A 210 25.04 -12.24 1.67
CA THR A 210 24.79 -12.02 0.25
C THR A 210 24.33 -13.33 -0.36
N VAL A 211 23.05 -13.41 -0.69
CA VAL A 211 22.50 -14.55 -1.42
C VAL A 211 22.74 -14.32 -2.91
N PRO A 212 23.26 -15.32 -3.63
CA PRO A 212 23.38 -15.21 -5.09
C PRO A 212 22.04 -14.88 -5.72
N PRO A 213 22.00 -14.02 -6.74
CA PRO A 213 20.76 -13.72 -7.43
C PRO A 213 20.19 -14.99 -8.07
N GLY A 214 18.92 -15.29 -7.79
CA GLY A 214 18.22 -16.47 -8.34
C GLY A 214 17.70 -16.27 -9.76
N GLY A 215 17.68 -15.02 -10.25
CA GLY A 215 17.13 -14.65 -11.54
C GLY A 215 18.21 -14.44 -12.62
N VAL A 216 18.08 -15.17 -13.72
CA VAL A 216 18.85 -14.90 -14.94
C VAL A 216 18.01 -14.01 -15.83
N GLY A 217 18.54 -12.86 -16.30
CA GLY A 217 17.83 -12.06 -17.28
C GLY A 217 18.25 -10.59 -17.34
N ARG A 218 17.72 -9.90 -18.34
CA ARG A 218 17.85 -8.45 -18.52
C ARG A 218 16.61 -7.73 -17.97
N VAL A 219 16.80 -6.48 -17.58
CA VAL A 219 15.69 -5.61 -17.15
C VAL A 219 14.83 -5.27 -18.37
N ASP A 220 13.53 -5.48 -18.27
CA ASP A 220 12.58 -5.01 -19.26
C ASP A 220 12.27 -3.53 -19.05
N TRP A 221 13.07 -2.68 -19.70
CA TRP A 221 12.86 -1.22 -19.61
C TRP A 221 11.57 -0.77 -20.30
N ALA A 222 11.11 -1.49 -21.33
CA ALA A 222 9.84 -1.17 -22.00
C ALA A 222 8.66 -1.44 -21.07
N GLY A 223 8.63 -2.61 -20.42
CA GLY A 223 7.65 -2.92 -19.39
C GLY A 223 7.71 -1.93 -18.21
N ALA A 224 8.92 -1.53 -17.76
CA ALA A 224 9.08 -0.54 -16.69
C ALA A 224 8.45 0.82 -17.05
N VAL A 225 8.74 1.34 -18.24
CA VAL A 225 8.15 2.61 -18.72
C VAL A 225 6.64 2.49 -18.87
N LEU A 226 6.14 1.40 -19.43
CA LEU A 226 4.71 1.17 -19.59
C LEU A 226 3.99 0.99 -18.23
N THR A 227 4.64 0.39 -17.22
CA THR A 227 4.12 0.35 -15.85
C THR A 227 3.96 1.76 -15.29
N ILE A 228 4.93 2.64 -15.48
CA ILE A 228 4.87 4.04 -15.07
C ILE A 228 3.74 4.76 -15.80
N LEU A 229 3.70 4.65 -17.14
CA LEU A 229 2.68 5.30 -17.98
C LEU A 229 1.26 4.75 -17.76
N THR A 230 1.12 3.53 -17.27
CA THR A 230 -0.17 2.96 -16.85
C THR A 230 -0.59 3.51 -15.49
N SER A 231 0.30 3.46 -14.52
CA SER A 231 -0.03 3.68 -13.11
C SER A 231 -0.09 5.17 -12.75
N VAL A 232 0.85 5.99 -13.23
CA VAL A 232 0.90 7.43 -12.90
C VAL A 232 -0.36 8.14 -13.39
N PRO A 233 -0.76 8.05 -14.69
CA PRO A 233 -1.98 8.68 -15.15
C PRO A 233 -3.24 8.15 -14.45
N LEU A 234 -3.32 6.84 -14.19
CA LEU A 234 -4.44 6.26 -13.44
C LEU A 234 -4.58 6.87 -12.05
N LEU A 235 -3.49 6.89 -11.28
CA LEU A 235 -3.50 7.40 -9.92
C LEU A 235 -3.76 8.91 -9.88
N LEU A 236 -3.24 9.68 -10.86
CA LEU A 236 -3.54 11.10 -11.01
C LEU A 236 -5.01 11.34 -11.35
N ALA A 237 -5.54 10.61 -12.34
CA ALA A 237 -6.95 10.72 -12.73
C ALA A 237 -7.90 10.45 -11.56
N VAL A 238 -7.60 9.41 -10.79
CA VAL A 238 -8.38 9.01 -9.61
C VAL A 238 -8.24 10.02 -8.46
N THR A 239 -7.06 10.63 -8.28
CA THR A 239 -6.80 11.60 -7.20
C THR A 239 -7.40 12.98 -7.50
N TRP A 240 -7.35 13.45 -8.75
CA TRP A 240 -7.85 14.74 -9.17
C TRP A 240 -9.33 14.74 -9.60
N GLY A 241 -9.79 13.60 -10.09
CA GLY A 241 -11.17 13.43 -10.54
C GLY A 241 -12.18 13.71 -9.44
N GLY A 242 -13.15 14.58 -9.72
CA GLY A 242 -14.18 14.98 -8.78
C GLY A 242 -13.73 15.96 -7.68
N ARG A 243 -12.43 16.34 -7.65
CA ARG A 243 -11.87 17.31 -6.70
C ARG A 243 -11.35 18.56 -7.41
N GLU A 244 -10.20 18.46 -8.07
CA GLU A 244 -9.59 19.59 -8.80
C GLU A 244 -10.19 19.74 -10.20
N HIS A 245 -10.59 18.60 -10.81
CA HIS A 245 -11.16 18.54 -12.14
C HIS A 245 -12.39 17.63 -12.16
N GLY A 246 -13.46 18.03 -12.85
CA GLY A 246 -14.64 17.19 -13.06
C GLY A 246 -14.27 15.88 -13.76
N TRP A 247 -14.95 14.78 -13.45
CA TRP A 247 -14.71 13.45 -14.03
C TRP A 247 -14.77 13.44 -15.56
N GLY A 248 -15.62 14.27 -16.18
CA GLY A 248 -15.74 14.42 -17.62
C GLY A 248 -14.78 15.45 -18.25
N SER A 249 -13.85 16.03 -17.48
CA SER A 249 -12.91 17.01 -18.04
C SER A 249 -11.94 16.33 -19.03
N PRO A 250 -11.51 17.04 -20.09
CA PRO A 250 -10.58 16.50 -21.08
C PRO A 250 -9.28 15.96 -20.46
N LEU A 251 -8.82 16.59 -19.37
CA LEU A 251 -7.62 16.16 -18.65
C LEU A 251 -7.83 14.79 -18.00
N ILE A 252 -8.91 14.59 -17.23
CA ILE A 252 -9.19 13.33 -16.53
C ILE A 252 -9.45 12.20 -17.53
N VAL A 253 -10.26 12.48 -18.56
CA VAL A 253 -10.52 11.51 -19.63
C VAL A 253 -9.22 11.18 -20.38
N GLY A 254 -8.38 12.16 -20.68
CA GLY A 254 -7.07 11.96 -21.30
C GLY A 254 -6.13 11.10 -20.47
N LEU A 255 -6.09 11.31 -19.14
CA LEU A 255 -5.29 10.50 -18.22
C LEU A 255 -5.79 9.04 -18.17
N PHE A 256 -7.11 8.80 -18.14
CA PHE A 256 -7.66 7.45 -18.20
C PHE A 256 -7.36 6.77 -19.55
N LEU A 257 -7.49 7.48 -20.66
CA LEU A 257 -7.15 6.96 -21.98
C LEU A 257 -5.66 6.63 -22.10
N LEU A 258 -4.79 7.52 -21.63
CA LEU A 258 -3.35 7.27 -21.63
C LEU A 258 -3.01 6.03 -20.79
N SER A 259 -3.61 5.90 -19.59
CA SER A 259 -3.45 4.72 -18.75
C SER A 259 -3.93 3.44 -19.44
N ALA A 260 -5.11 3.46 -20.05
CA ALA A 260 -5.69 2.29 -20.74
C ALA A 260 -4.85 1.85 -21.95
N ILE A 261 -4.39 2.80 -22.76
CA ILE A 261 -3.53 2.52 -23.93
C ILE A 261 -2.18 1.96 -23.44
N SER A 262 -1.60 2.56 -22.40
CA SER A 262 -0.33 2.10 -21.83
C SER A 262 -0.47 0.72 -21.19
N LEU A 263 -1.59 0.42 -20.55
CA LEU A 263 -1.90 -0.91 -20.02
C LEU A 263 -1.99 -1.96 -21.13
N ALA A 264 -2.67 -1.64 -22.22
CA ALA A 264 -2.74 -2.53 -23.39
C ALA A 264 -1.34 -2.77 -23.97
N GLY A 265 -0.53 -1.72 -24.10
CA GLY A 265 0.87 -1.82 -24.50
C GLY A 265 1.71 -2.66 -23.53
N PHE A 266 1.52 -2.48 -22.23
CA PHE A 266 2.17 -3.26 -21.18
C PHE A 266 1.85 -4.75 -21.31
N LEU A 267 0.58 -5.11 -21.39
CA LEU A 267 0.15 -6.51 -21.55
C LEU A 267 0.70 -7.14 -22.84
N PHE A 268 0.77 -6.35 -23.92
CA PHE A 268 1.33 -6.80 -25.19
C PHE A 268 2.84 -7.06 -25.12
N VAL A 269 3.59 -6.20 -24.44
CA VAL A 269 5.05 -6.33 -24.24
C VAL A 269 5.34 -7.51 -23.32
N GLU A 270 4.67 -7.56 -22.13
CA GLU A 270 4.84 -8.62 -21.14
C GLU A 270 4.53 -10.03 -21.69
N ALA A 271 3.59 -10.14 -22.64
CA ALA A 271 3.27 -11.41 -23.29
C ALA A 271 4.36 -11.89 -24.27
N ARG A 272 5.34 -11.05 -24.64
CA ARG A 272 6.36 -11.34 -25.67
C ARG A 272 7.80 -11.32 -25.19
N VAL A 273 8.06 -10.63 -24.09
CA VAL A 273 9.42 -10.49 -23.53
C VAL A 273 9.79 -11.76 -22.77
N ARG A 274 11.04 -12.22 -22.93
CA ARG A 274 11.54 -13.43 -22.24
C ARG A 274 11.65 -13.26 -20.72
N HIS A 275 11.83 -12.04 -20.24
CA HIS A 275 12.03 -11.73 -18.82
C HIS A 275 11.13 -10.58 -18.39
N PRO A 276 9.81 -10.82 -18.31
CA PRO A 276 8.84 -9.78 -18.00
C PRO A 276 9.02 -9.24 -16.57
N ILE A 277 8.55 -8.00 -16.32
CA ILE A 277 8.45 -7.41 -14.98
C ILE A 277 7.37 -8.13 -14.18
N LEU A 278 6.24 -8.44 -14.83
CA LEU A 278 5.11 -9.14 -14.24
C LEU A 278 4.71 -10.32 -15.13
N PRO A 279 5.23 -11.52 -14.93
CA PRO A 279 4.88 -12.68 -15.73
C PRO A 279 3.37 -12.93 -15.72
N LEU A 280 2.72 -12.81 -16.88
CA LEU A 280 1.27 -13.01 -17.00
C LEU A 280 0.86 -14.45 -16.68
N GLU A 281 1.80 -15.40 -16.74
CA GLU A 281 1.61 -16.79 -16.36
C GLU A 281 1.22 -16.95 -14.90
N LEU A 282 1.68 -16.06 -14.00
CA LEU A 282 1.30 -16.07 -12.60
C LEU A 282 -0.22 -15.92 -12.41
N PHE A 283 -0.88 -15.17 -13.28
CA PHE A 283 -2.33 -15.00 -13.23
C PHE A 283 -3.12 -16.24 -13.69
N ARG A 284 -2.46 -17.22 -14.32
CA ARG A 284 -3.05 -18.53 -14.61
C ARG A 284 -3.08 -19.42 -13.36
N ILE A 285 -2.22 -19.15 -12.39
CA ILE A 285 -2.22 -19.88 -11.12
C ILE A 285 -3.43 -19.41 -10.30
N ARG A 286 -4.41 -20.30 -10.10
CA ARG A 286 -5.67 -19.97 -9.43
C ARG A 286 -5.46 -19.39 -8.03
N SER A 287 -4.54 -19.95 -7.24
CA SER A 287 -4.23 -19.44 -5.89
C SER A 287 -3.68 -18.01 -5.92
N PHE A 288 -2.78 -17.71 -6.87
CA PHE A 288 -2.22 -16.37 -7.05
C PHE A 288 -3.29 -15.36 -7.47
N SER A 289 -4.02 -15.68 -8.53
CA SER A 289 -5.02 -14.78 -9.12
C SER A 289 -6.15 -14.46 -8.15
N THR A 290 -6.68 -15.45 -7.45
CA THR A 290 -7.76 -15.25 -6.46
C THR A 290 -7.26 -14.47 -5.23
N ALA A 291 -6.06 -14.75 -4.73
CA ALA A 291 -5.51 -14.05 -3.57
C ALA A 291 -5.21 -12.56 -3.88
N ILE A 292 -4.64 -12.27 -5.05
CA ILE A 292 -4.34 -10.90 -5.48
C ILE A 292 -5.62 -10.09 -5.70
N SER A 293 -6.63 -10.68 -6.36
CA SER A 293 -7.93 -10.05 -6.59
C SER A 293 -8.67 -9.80 -5.28
N ALA A 294 -8.65 -10.76 -4.35
CA ALA A 294 -9.23 -10.59 -3.03
C ALA A 294 -8.54 -9.46 -2.25
N SER A 295 -7.19 -9.40 -2.29
CA SER A 295 -6.40 -8.33 -1.66
C SER A 295 -6.73 -6.95 -2.23
N PHE A 296 -6.93 -6.84 -3.54
CA PHE A 296 -7.32 -5.58 -4.21
C PHE A 296 -8.66 -5.07 -3.69
N VAL A 297 -9.69 -5.90 -3.78
CA VAL A 297 -11.07 -5.56 -3.37
C VAL A 297 -11.13 -5.24 -1.87
N TYR A 298 -10.42 -6.02 -1.05
CA TYR A 298 -10.28 -5.81 0.38
C TYR A 298 -9.66 -4.44 0.71
N SER A 299 -8.63 -4.06 -0.05
CA SER A 299 -7.93 -2.79 0.15
C SER A 299 -8.77 -1.58 -0.24
N ILE A 300 -9.59 -1.69 -1.31
CA ILE A 300 -10.55 -0.66 -1.71
C ILE A 300 -11.52 -0.38 -0.57
N ALA A 301 -12.18 -1.41 -0.06
CA ALA A 301 -13.21 -1.28 0.96
C ALA A 301 -12.68 -0.70 2.27
N PHE A 302 -11.55 -1.22 2.74
CA PHE A 302 -10.96 -0.80 4.01
C PHE A 302 -10.46 0.65 3.96
N MET A 303 -9.63 0.99 2.97
CA MET A 303 -9.00 2.30 2.93
C MET A 303 -10.00 3.40 2.61
N GLY A 304 -11.00 3.13 1.76
CA GLY A 304 -12.11 4.04 1.51
C GLY A 304 -12.87 4.38 2.79
N THR A 305 -13.19 3.38 3.60
CA THR A 305 -13.89 3.59 4.88
C THR A 305 -13.03 4.33 5.90
N THR A 306 -11.82 3.84 6.16
CA THR A 306 -11.00 4.33 7.29
C THR A 306 -10.45 5.73 7.08
N ALA A 307 -10.24 6.15 5.84
CA ALA A 307 -9.73 7.49 5.53
C ALA A 307 -10.71 8.61 5.90
N PHE A 308 -12.02 8.34 5.87
CA PHE A 308 -13.06 9.37 6.12
C PHE A 308 -13.68 9.29 7.51
N LEU A 309 -13.37 8.27 8.31
CA LEU A 309 -13.88 8.16 9.68
C LEU A 309 -13.45 9.32 10.60
N PRO A 310 -12.19 9.77 10.59
CA PRO A 310 -11.81 10.95 11.38
C PRO A 310 -12.59 12.21 10.97
N LEU A 311 -12.87 12.36 9.67
CA LEU A 311 -13.64 13.49 9.17
C LEU A 311 -15.12 13.41 9.65
N PHE A 312 -15.71 12.21 9.69
CA PHE A 312 -17.04 11.99 10.27
C PHE A 312 -17.11 12.41 11.74
N MET A 313 -16.11 12.04 12.54
CA MET A 313 -16.07 12.40 13.95
C MET A 313 -15.93 13.92 14.15
N GLN A 314 -15.08 14.57 13.35
CA GLN A 314 -14.78 15.98 13.50
C GLN A 314 -15.88 16.87 12.91
N VAL A 315 -16.32 16.63 11.67
CA VAL A 315 -17.36 17.42 10.99
C VAL A 315 -18.76 17.01 11.43
N GLY A 316 -19.05 15.71 11.42
CA GLY A 316 -20.39 15.20 11.75
C GLY A 316 -20.71 15.37 13.23
N GLN A 317 -19.88 14.78 14.09
CA GLN A 317 -20.14 14.75 15.54
C GLN A 317 -19.58 15.97 16.29
N GLY A 318 -18.73 16.80 15.65
CA GLY A 318 -18.09 17.95 16.31
C GLY A 318 -17.05 17.55 17.38
N VAL A 319 -16.51 16.32 17.30
CA VAL A 319 -15.53 15.81 18.26
C VAL A 319 -14.15 16.41 17.96
N PRO A 320 -13.38 16.84 18.98
CA PRO A 320 -12.03 17.35 18.78
C PRO A 320 -11.11 16.37 18.05
N ALA A 321 -10.16 16.90 17.27
CA ALA A 321 -9.22 16.08 16.50
C ALA A 321 -8.41 15.10 17.37
N THR A 322 -8.07 15.50 18.62
CA THR A 322 -7.40 14.64 19.59
C THR A 322 -8.23 13.42 19.98
N THR A 323 -9.52 13.63 20.28
CA THR A 323 -10.46 12.54 20.62
C THR A 323 -10.70 11.62 19.41
N SER A 324 -10.86 12.21 18.21
CA SER A 324 -10.93 11.45 16.96
C SER A 324 -9.69 10.57 16.75
N GLY A 325 -8.48 11.13 16.94
CA GLY A 325 -7.22 10.39 16.86
C GLY A 325 -7.14 9.25 17.89
N LEU A 326 -7.49 9.51 19.15
CA LEU A 326 -7.51 8.50 20.20
C LEU A 326 -8.51 7.37 19.90
N THR A 327 -9.66 7.69 19.32
CA THR A 327 -10.66 6.68 18.91
C THR A 327 -10.13 5.80 17.78
N MET A 328 -9.34 6.34 16.85
CA MET A 328 -8.69 5.56 15.80
C MET A 328 -7.64 4.58 16.34
N LEU A 329 -7.10 4.79 17.56
CA LEU A 329 -6.20 3.81 18.20
C LEU A 329 -6.85 2.44 18.38
N PHE A 330 -8.16 2.38 18.63
CA PHE A 330 -8.87 1.12 18.79
C PHE A 330 -8.87 0.29 17.51
N LEU A 331 -8.98 0.93 16.34
CA LEU A 331 -8.81 0.26 15.05
C LEU A 331 -7.42 -0.34 14.91
N MET A 332 -6.37 0.45 15.25
CA MET A 332 -4.99 -0.02 15.17
C MET A 332 -4.72 -1.14 16.19
N MET A 333 -5.23 -1.03 17.40
CA MET A 333 -5.13 -2.10 18.41
C MET A 333 -5.78 -3.40 17.93
N GLY A 334 -6.99 -3.32 17.36
CA GLY A 334 -7.66 -4.47 16.77
C GLY A 334 -6.81 -5.12 15.67
N MET A 335 -6.23 -4.30 14.78
CA MET A 335 -5.38 -4.77 13.68
C MET A 335 -4.10 -5.44 14.18
N ILE A 336 -3.39 -4.84 15.15
CA ILE A 336 -2.16 -5.40 15.73
C ILE A 336 -2.45 -6.74 16.41
N LEU A 337 -3.49 -6.77 17.25
CA LEU A 337 -3.85 -7.94 18.04
C LEU A 337 -4.24 -9.11 17.13
N SER A 338 -5.16 -8.88 16.19
CA SER A 338 -5.64 -9.95 15.30
C SER A 338 -4.56 -10.42 14.32
N SER A 339 -3.75 -9.50 13.76
CA SER A 339 -2.63 -9.89 12.90
C SER A 339 -1.64 -10.78 13.65
N SER A 340 -1.27 -10.42 14.89
CA SER A 340 -0.35 -11.20 15.72
C SER A 340 -0.92 -12.57 16.10
N ILE A 341 -2.18 -12.62 16.53
CA ILE A 341 -2.86 -13.88 16.87
C ILE A 341 -2.95 -14.79 15.64
N CYS A 342 -3.39 -14.26 14.50
CA CYS A 342 -3.52 -15.05 13.29
C CYS A 342 -2.16 -15.52 12.75
N GLY A 343 -1.13 -14.67 12.78
CA GLY A 343 0.21 -15.09 12.38
C GLY A 343 0.76 -16.21 13.26
N TRP A 344 0.51 -16.15 14.56
CA TRP A 344 0.88 -17.20 15.51
C TRP A 344 0.08 -18.50 15.26
N LEU A 345 -1.24 -18.42 15.13
CA LEU A 345 -2.11 -19.57 14.87
C LEU A 345 -1.76 -20.26 13.54
N VAL A 346 -1.51 -19.49 12.47
CA VAL A 346 -1.07 -20.04 11.18
C VAL A 346 0.28 -20.73 11.30
N SER A 347 1.21 -20.19 12.10
CA SER A 347 2.50 -20.84 12.33
C SER A 347 2.38 -22.19 13.07
N LEU A 348 1.36 -22.37 13.90
CA LEU A 348 1.07 -23.63 14.60
C LEU A 348 0.32 -24.63 13.72
N THR A 349 -0.70 -24.15 12.99
CA THR A 349 -1.62 -25.03 12.25
C THR A 349 -1.16 -25.35 10.83
N GLY A 350 -0.29 -24.51 10.24
CA GLY A 350 0.09 -24.59 8.83
C GLY A 350 -1.01 -24.15 7.85
N GLN A 351 -2.18 -23.73 8.34
CA GLN A 351 -3.34 -23.36 7.53
C GLN A 351 -3.60 -21.86 7.62
N PHE A 352 -3.59 -21.15 6.51
CA PHE A 352 -3.85 -19.70 6.49
C PHE A 352 -5.30 -19.35 6.09
N LYS A 353 -5.95 -20.17 5.26
CA LYS A 353 -7.26 -19.89 4.68
C LYS A 353 -8.37 -19.70 5.73
N PRO A 354 -8.53 -20.54 6.76
CA PRO A 354 -9.57 -20.35 7.78
C PRO A 354 -9.46 -19.02 8.50
N PHE A 355 -8.23 -18.60 8.83
CA PHE A 355 -7.98 -17.33 9.53
C PHE A 355 -8.19 -16.12 8.63
N MET A 356 -7.86 -16.23 7.33
CA MET A 356 -8.13 -15.20 6.33
C MET A 356 -9.65 -14.98 6.14
N ILE A 357 -10.42 -16.06 6.03
CA ILE A 357 -11.89 -16.00 5.93
C ILE A 357 -12.49 -15.48 7.23
N GLY A 358 -12.05 -15.99 8.39
CA GLY A 358 -12.53 -15.52 9.71
C GLY A 358 -12.31 -14.02 9.89
N GLY A 359 -11.11 -13.51 9.52
CA GLY A 359 -10.83 -12.08 9.49
C GLY A 359 -11.76 -11.31 8.55
N GLY A 360 -11.98 -11.84 7.34
CA GLY A 360 -12.90 -11.25 6.37
C GLY A 360 -14.34 -11.16 6.88
N VAL A 361 -14.84 -12.21 7.54
CA VAL A 361 -16.20 -12.23 8.15
C VAL A 361 -16.31 -11.19 9.27
N ILE A 362 -15.29 -11.11 10.14
CA ILE A 362 -15.26 -10.11 11.23
C ILE A 362 -15.20 -8.70 10.64
N LEU A 363 -14.44 -8.48 9.56
CA LEU A 363 -14.39 -7.18 8.90
C LEU A 363 -15.73 -6.80 8.27
N VAL A 364 -16.42 -7.73 7.61
CA VAL A 364 -17.78 -7.52 7.08
C VAL A 364 -18.73 -7.14 8.21
N ALA A 365 -18.70 -7.84 9.34
CA ALA A 365 -19.53 -7.52 10.51
C ALA A 365 -19.16 -6.14 11.09
N GLY A 366 -17.87 -5.81 11.16
CA GLY A 366 -17.38 -4.51 11.61
C GLY A 366 -17.86 -3.37 10.70
N LEU A 367 -17.73 -3.50 9.38
CA LEU A 367 -18.23 -2.50 8.42
C LEU A 367 -19.77 -2.42 8.44
N ALA A 368 -20.46 -3.55 8.55
CA ALA A 368 -21.91 -3.55 8.72
C ALA A 368 -22.33 -2.76 9.97
N SER A 369 -21.61 -2.90 11.09
CA SER A 369 -21.87 -2.11 12.30
C SER A 369 -21.68 -0.60 12.07
N LEU A 370 -20.71 -0.20 11.23
CA LEU A 370 -20.49 1.20 10.87
C LEU A 370 -21.58 1.76 9.95
N CYS A 371 -22.33 0.94 9.23
CA CYS A 371 -23.48 1.41 8.46
C CYS A 371 -24.64 1.94 9.35
N PHE A 372 -24.62 1.65 10.64
CA PHE A 372 -25.61 2.11 11.61
C PHE A 372 -25.11 3.25 12.53
N ILE A 373 -24.05 3.96 12.12
CA ILE A 373 -23.60 5.14 12.88
C ILE A 373 -24.50 6.33 12.58
N SER A 374 -24.64 7.18 13.60
CA SER A 374 -25.38 8.44 13.55
C SER A 374 -24.59 9.54 14.23
N LEU A 375 -25.09 10.76 14.16
CA LEU A 375 -24.48 11.90 14.87
C LEU A 375 -24.47 11.69 16.39
N ASP A 376 -25.44 10.92 16.90
CA ASP A 376 -25.61 10.63 18.34
C ASP A 376 -24.81 9.41 18.81
N THR A 377 -24.12 8.71 17.90
CA THR A 377 -23.30 7.55 18.26
C THR A 377 -22.17 7.99 19.19
N SER A 378 -22.12 7.39 20.39
CA SER A 378 -21.09 7.75 21.37
C SER A 378 -19.69 7.40 20.87
N THR A 379 -18.69 8.18 21.29
CA THR A 379 -17.28 7.91 20.96
C THR A 379 -16.84 6.51 21.44
N HIS A 380 -17.38 6.03 22.57
CA HIS A 380 -17.09 4.70 23.10
C HIS A 380 -17.67 3.58 22.20
N ASP A 381 -18.92 3.73 21.73
CA ASP A 381 -19.51 2.77 20.80
C ASP A 381 -18.76 2.75 19.45
N LEU A 382 -18.39 3.93 18.96
CA LEU A 382 -17.58 4.04 17.74
C LEU A 382 -16.20 3.39 17.91
N ALA A 383 -15.55 3.57 19.07
CA ALA A 383 -14.25 2.94 19.37
C ALA A 383 -14.34 1.40 19.31
N TRP A 384 -15.41 0.82 19.87
CA TRP A 384 -15.61 -0.63 19.80
C TRP A 384 -15.85 -1.14 18.39
N ARG A 385 -16.65 -0.44 17.58
CA ARG A 385 -16.88 -0.77 16.15
C ARG A 385 -15.59 -0.67 15.36
N LEU A 386 -14.77 0.35 15.61
CA LEU A 386 -13.46 0.51 15.00
C LEU A 386 -12.49 -0.60 15.39
N PHE A 387 -12.51 -1.02 16.67
CA PHE A 387 -11.73 -2.18 17.10
C PHE A 387 -12.13 -3.43 16.32
N LEU A 388 -13.42 -3.68 16.12
CA LEU A 388 -13.92 -4.82 15.35
C LEU A 388 -13.48 -4.76 13.88
N VAL A 389 -13.55 -3.58 13.26
CA VAL A 389 -13.05 -3.35 11.89
C VAL A 389 -11.55 -3.65 11.81
N GLY A 390 -10.76 -3.11 12.74
CA GLY A 390 -9.33 -3.35 12.81
C GLY A 390 -9.02 -4.83 13.02
N PHE A 391 -9.73 -5.48 13.94
CA PHE A 391 -9.56 -6.89 14.23
C PHE A 391 -9.86 -7.79 13.03
N GLY A 392 -10.86 -7.44 12.23
CA GLY A 392 -11.15 -8.12 10.97
C GLY A 392 -10.12 -7.85 9.87
N PHE A 393 -9.52 -6.63 9.86
CA PHE A 393 -8.54 -6.25 8.82
C PHE A 393 -7.16 -6.87 9.04
N GLY A 394 -6.73 -7.07 10.29
CA GLY A 394 -5.38 -7.53 10.61
C GLY A 394 -4.94 -8.80 9.87
N PRO A 395 -5.73 -9.88 9.85
CA PRO A 395 -5.37 -11.12 9.14
C PRO A 395 -5.08 -10.92 7.66
N GLY A 396 -5.88 -10.07 6.98
CA GLY A 396 -5.69 -9.79 5.55
C GLY A 396 -4.35 -9.15 5.24
N THR A 397 -3.83 -8.27 6.09
CA THR A 397 -2.54 -7.58 5.85
C THR A 397 -1.35 -8.52 5.76
N SER A 398 -1.37 -9.62 6.49
CA SER A 398 -0.28 -10.61 6.54
C SER A 398 -0.54 -11.82 5.64
N LEU A 399 -1.78 -12.35 5.63
CA LEU A 399 -2.07 -13.63 5.02
C LEU A 399 -2.21 -13.57 3.49
N PHE A 400 -2.60 -12.43 2.90
CA PHE A 400 -2.57 -12.28 1.44
C PHE A 400 -1.14 -12.42 0.88
N ASN A 401 -0.14 -11.84 1.56
CA ASN A 401 1.25 -12.00 1.15
C ASN A 401 1.70 -13.46 1.26
N VAL A 402 1.31 -14.15 2.35
CA VAL A 402 1.60 -15.58 2.53
C VAL A 402 0.96 -16.41 1.42
N ALA A 403 -0.32 -16.17 1.11
CA ALA A 403 -1.04 -16.90 0.07
C ALA A 403 -0.40 -16.72 -1.31
N VAL A 404 -0.03 -15.49 -1.67
CA VAL A 404 0.63 -15.16 -2.93
C VAL A 404 2.02 -15.78 -3.02
N GLN A 405 2.82 -15.70 -1.95
CA GLN A 405 4.18 -16.26 -1.91
C GLN A 405 4.18 -17.80 -1.92
N ASN A 406 3.17 -18.45 -1.32
CA ASN A 406 3.04 -19.90 -1.32
C ASN A 406 2.54 -20.46 -2.67
N ALA A 407 1.96 -19.60 -3.51
CA ALA A 407 1.43 -19.99 -4.82
C ALA A 407 2.49 -20.08 -5.92
N VAL A 408 3.70 -19.58 -5.69
CA VAL A 408 4.74 -19.43 -6.73
C VAL A 408 6.05 -20.12 -6.33
N PRO A 409 6.92 -20.47 -7.30
CA PRO A 409 8.26 -20.96 -7.04
C PRO A 409 9.11 -19.92 -6.29
N ILE A 410 10.12 -20.37 -5.55
CA ILE A 410 11.02 -19.52 -4.74
C ILE A 410 11.67 -18.42 -5.61
N SER A 411 12.08 -18.76 -6.83
CA SER A 411 12.70 -17.82 -7.79
C SER A 411 11.79 -16.66 -8.21
N GLN A 412 10.46 -16.78 -8.04
CA GLN A 412 9.48 -15.79 -8.44
C GLN A 412 8.81 -15.07 -7.24
N ILE A 413 9.22 -15.37 -6.00
CA ILE A 413 8.62 -14.78 -4.80
C ILE A 413 8.72 -13.26 -4.80
N GLY A 414 9.82 -12.70 -5.28
CA GLY A 414 10.02 -11.25 -5.33
C GLY A 414 9.01 -10.56 -6.25
N ILE A 415 8.87 -11.06 -7.47
CA ILE A 415 7.90 -10.55 -8.44
C ILE A 415 6.47 -10.71 -7.91
N ALA A 416 6.13 -11.88 -7.37
CA ALA A 416 4.81 -12.15 -6.82
C ALA A 416 4.46 -11.24 -5.64
N THR A 417 5.42 -11.02 -4.75
CA THR A 417 5.28 -10.09 -3.62
C THR A 417 5.11 -8.65 -4.10
N ALA A 418 5.93 -8.22 -5.07
CA ALA A 418 5.83 -6.90 -5.67
C ALA A 418 4.47 -6.69 -6.34
N ALA A 419 3.99 -7.65 -7.12
CA ALA A 419 2.67 -7.62 -7.73
C ALA A 419 1.55 -7.48 -6.70
N SER A 420 1.61 -8.26 -5.60
CA SER A 420 0.64 -8.18 -4.51
C SER A 420 0.63 -6.80 -3.85
N GLN A 421 1.81 -6.25 -3.53
CA GLN A 421 1.94 -4.93 -2.91
C GLN A 421 1.46 -3.81 -3.85
N PHE A 422 1.81 -3.89 -5.13
CA PHE A 422 1.41 -2.92 -6.15
C PHE A 422 -0.12 -2.88 -6.30
N VAL A 423 -0.75 -4.03 -6.51
CA VAL A 423 -2.20 -4.14 -6.66
C VAL A 423 -2.93 -3.67 -5.39
N ARG A 424 -2.41 -3.99 -4.21
CA ARG A 424 -2.93 -3.53 -2.94
C ARG A 424 -2.87 -2.00 -2.80
N GLN A 425 -1.76 -1.37 -3.16
CA GLN A 425 -1.61 0.09 -3.08
C GLN A 425 -2.52 0.81 -4.08
N ILE A 426 -2.67 0.29 -5.30
CA ILE A 426 -3.66 0.81 -6.25
C ILE A 426 -5.08 0.70 -5.65
N GLY A 427 -5.43 -0.45 -5.08
CA GLY A 427 -6.72 -0.66 -4.42
C GLY A 427 -6.97 0.35 -3.29
N GLN A 428 -5.98 0.61 -2.44
CA GLN A 428 -6.06 1.62 -1.38
C GLN A 428 -6.33 3.02 -1.93
N THR A 429 -5.61 3.43 -2.96
CA THR A 429 -5.78 4.75 -3.59
C THR A 429 -7.15 4.88 -4.25
N MET A 430 -7.58 3.86 -5.00
CA MET A 430 -8.91 3.81 -5.60
C MET A 430 -10.01 3.85 -4.55
N GLY A 431 -9.85 3.14 -3.43
CA GLY A 431 -10.80 3.13 -2.33
C GLY A 431 -11.06 4.52 -1.76
N VAL A 432 -9.99 5.26 -1.47
CA VAL A 432 -10.10 6.65 -0.99
C VAL A 432 -10.80 7.55 -2.00
N ALA A 433 -10.45 7.42 -3.29
CA ALA A 433 -11.00 8.27 -4.32
C ALA A 433 -12.49 7.97 -4.62
N ILE A 434 -12.84 6.69 -4.74
CA ILE A 434 -14.24 6.27 -4.98
C ILE A 434 -15.12 6.68 -3.79
N PHE A 435 -14.67 6.42 -2.56
CA PHE A 435 -15.40 6.81 -1.37
C PHE A 435 -15.57 8.34 -1.30
N GLY A 436 -14.50 9.09 -1.58
CA GLY A 436 -14.54 10.56 -1.63
C GLY A 436 -15.52 11.10 -2.67
N ALA A 437 -15.55 10.49 -3.87
CA ALA A 437 -16.51 10.84 -4.92
C ALA A 437 -17.96 10.55 -4.51
N LEU A 438 -18.20 9.39 -3.91
CA LEU A 438 -19.53 9.02 -3.37
C LEU A 438 -19.96 9.97 -2.25
N LEU A 439 -19.04 10.34 -1.37
CA LEU A 439 -19.28 11.29 -0.29
C LEU A 439 -19.68 12.67 -0.84
N THR A 440 -18.94 13.20 -1.81
CA THR A 440 -19.22 14.51 -2.42
C THR A 440 -20.56 14.49 -3.16
N ALA A 441 -20.81 13.45 -3.96
CA ALA A 441 -22.08 13.29 -4.69
C ALA A 441 -23.27 13.10 -3.72
N GLY A 442 -23.11 12.28 -2.69
CA GLY A 442 -24.11 12.04 -1.66
C GLY A 442 -24.45 13.32 -0.88
N LEU A 443 -23.42 14.06 -0.46
CA LEU A 443 -23.60 15.32 0.25
C LEU A 443 -24.35 16.35 -0.60
N SER A 444 -23.96 16.52 -1.87
CA SER A 444 -24.63 17.44 -2.80
C SER A 444 -26.10 17.07 -3.03
N SER A 445 -26.37 15.76 -3.17
CA SER A 445 -27.73 15.25 -3.33
C SER A 445 -28.61 15.46 -2.08
N GLU A 446 -28.07 15.22 -0.88
CA GLU A 446 -28.82 15.43 0.36
C GLU A 446 -29.08 16.92 0.64
N LEU A 447 -28.12 17.78 0.41
CA LEU A 447 -28.30 19.23 0.54
C LEU A 447 -29.34 19.75 -0.44
N ALA A 448 -29.39 19.26 -1.68
CA ALA A 448 -30.37 19.65 -2.69
C ALA A 448 -31.82 19.27 -2.28
N LYS A 449 -32.02 18.15 -1.55
CA LYS A 449 -33.34 17.73 -1.06
C LYS A 449 -33.94 18.66 0.00
N HIS A 450 -33.09 19.37 0.75
CA HIS A 450 -33.50 20.17 1.90
C HIS A 450 -33.43 21.68 1.65
N GLN A 451 -33.09 22.12 0.43
CA GLN A 451 -33.13 23.54 0.09
C GLN A 451 -34.57 24.00 -0.18
N PRO A 452 -35.04 25.09 0.46
CA PRO A 452 -36.29 25.69 0.04
C PRO A 452 -36.13 26.23 -1.40
N ALA A 453 -37.17 26.06 -2.19
CA ALA A 453 -37.24 26.54 -3.60
C ALA A 453 -37.22 28.05 -3.71
N THR A 454 -36.15 28.70 -3.24
CA THR A 454 -35.95 30.14 -3.38
C THR A 454 -35.11 30.38 -4.65
N PRO A 455 -35.67 31.07 -5.67
CA PRO A 455 -34.93 31.39 -6.89
C PRO A 455 -33.75 32.31 -6.52
N GLY A 456 -32.51 31.85 -6.71
CA GLY A 456 -31.31 32.65 -6.48
C GLY A 456 -30.37 32.16 -5.38
N ALA A 457 -30.71 31.12 -4.62
CA ALA A 457 -29.76 30.48 -3.70
C ALA A 457 -28.68 29.73 -4.50
N VAL A 458 -27.49 30.31 -4.54
CA VAL A 458 -26.32 29.65 -5.11
C VAL A 458 -26.04 28.39 -4.31
N VAL A 459 -26.27 27.22 -4.92
CA VAL A 459 -25.83 25.93 -4.36
C VAL A 459 -24.30 26.00 -4.24
N ARG A 460 -23.79 26.28 -3.04
CA ARG A 460 -22.37 26.14 -2.79
C ARG A 460 -22.04 24.66 -2.95
N HIS A 461 -21.30 24.30 -3.98
CA HIS A 461 -20.65 23.01 -4.05
C HIS A 461 -19.64 22.93 -2.91
N LEU A 462 -20.06 22.29 -1.81
CA LEU A 462 -19.16 22.01 -0.70
C LEU A 462 -18.23 20.87 -1.14
N ASP A 463 -16.96 21.19 -1.24
CA ASP A 463 -15.91 20.22 -1.52
C ASP A 463 -15.36 19.63 -0.19
N ILE A 464 -14.64 18.51 -0.29
CA ILE A 464 -13.96 17.87 0.87
C ILE A 464 -13.03 18.89 1.58
N SER A 465 -12.43 19.81 0.83
CA SER A 465 -11.62 20.90 1.39
C SER A 465 -12.42 21.86 2.27
N ASP A 466 -13.69 22.13 1.94
CA ASP A 466 -14.57 22.98 2.76
C ASP A 466 -14.99 22.26 4.05
N LEU A 467 -15.24 20.95 3.96
CA LEU A 467 -15.50 20.10 5.13
C LEU A 467 -14.30 20.03 6.06
N GLN A 468 -13.07 19.94 5.51
CA GLN A 468 -11.85 19.96 6.31
C GLN A 468 -11.63 21.32 6.99
N ARG A 469 -11.95 22.44 6.31
CA ARG A 469 -11.94 23.79 6.92
C ARG A 469 -12.95 23.92 8.04
N MET A 470 -14.16 23.38 7.86
CA MET A 470 -15.17 23.33 8.92
C MET A 470 -14.66 22.52 10.13
N ALA A 471 -14.05 21.36 9.90
CA ALA A 471 -13.45 20.54 10.97
C ALA A 471 -12.35 21.31 11.72
N PHE A 472 -11.51 22.04 11.00
CA PHE A 472 -10.44 22.86 11.59
C PHE A 472 -10.99 24.00 12.45
N ASN A 473 -11.99 24.71 11.95
CA ASN A 473 -12.63 25.84 12.67
C ASN A 473 -13.37 25.36 13.94
N HIS A 474 -14.01 24.18 13.91
CA HIS A 474 -14.67 23.59 15.07
C HIS A 474 -13.72 23.11 16.17
N GLY A 475 -12.51 22.67 15.81
CA GLY A 475 -11.47 22.34 16.79
C GLY A 475 -11.07 23.49 17.69
N GLN A 476 -11.39 24.73 17.30
CA GLN A 476 -11.12 25.95 18.09
C GLN A 476 -12.30 26.40 18.96
N ASN A 477 -13.56 25.99 18.65
CA ASN A 477 -14.74 26.35 19.43
C ASN A 477 -15.80 25.22 19.41
N PRO A 478 -15.67 24.21 20.26
CA PRO A 478 -16.64 23.12 20.30
C PRO A 478 -17.89 23.53 21.09
N SER A 479 -18.97 23.91 20.41
CA SER A 479 -20.30 23.94 21.05
C SER A 479 -21.37 23.39 20.12
N PRO A 480 -21.80 22.13 20.30
CA PRO A 480 -22.88 21.52 19.50
C PRO A 480 -24.25 22.20 19.69
N ALA A 481 -24.44 22.86 20.83
CA ALA A 481 -25.74 23.41 21.24
C ALA A 481 -26.14 24.72 20.51
N THR A 482 -25.19 25.42 19.88
CA THR A 482 -25.43 26.73 19.25
C THR A 482 -25.26 26.74 17.72
N ALA A 483 -25.22 25.55 17.09
CA ALA A 483 -25.07 25.46 15.64
C ALA A 483 -26.26 26.08 14.91
N ASP A 484 -25.96 26.96 13.93
CA ASP A 484 -26.91 27.54 12.99
C ASP A 484 -27.70 26.40 12.28
N PRO A 485 -29.01 26.58 11.98
CA PRO A 485 -29.81 25.61 11.25
C PRO A 485 -29.16 25.10 9.95
N GLY A 486 -28.44 25.97 9.24
CA GLY A 486 -27.66 25.60 8.05
C GLY A 486 -26.51 24.62 8.36
N GLU A 487 -25.83 24.82 9.47
CA GLU A 487 -24.74 23.96 9.89
C GLU A 487 -25.25 22.56 10.31
N ARG A 488 -26.38 22.49 11.00
CA ARG A 488 -27.03 21.22 11.36
C ARG A 488 -27.42 20.42 10.12
N LEU A 489 -27.96 21.11 9.11
CA LEU A 489 -28.29 20.48 7.83
C LEU A 489 -27.08 19.89 7.14
N VAL A 490 -25.95 20.62 7.10
CA VAL A 490 -24.69 20.14 6.53
C VAL A 490 -24.19 18.91 7.27
N ARG A 491 -24.20 18.90 8.61
CA ARG A 491 -23.77 17.76 9.43
C ARG A 491 -24.64 16.52 9.21
N GLN A 492 -25.97 16.69 9.14
CA GLN A 492 -26.90 15.61 8.87
C GLN A 492 -26.69 15.02 7.47
N SER A 493 -26.64 15.89 6.45
CA SER A 493 -26.41 15.48 5.07
C SER A 493 -25.05 14.77 4.90
N PHE A 494 -24.02 15.24 5.60
CA PHE A 494 -22.70 14.62 5.63
C PHE A 494 -22.73 13.25 6.29
N SER A 495 -23.44 13.09 7.42
CA SER A 495 -23.59 11.81 8.09
C SER A 495 -24.27 10.75 7.18
N VAL A 496 -25.34 11.15 6.49
CA VAL A 496 -26.05 10.27 5.54
C VAL A 496 -25.13 9.89 4.36
N ALA A 497 -24.41 10.86 3.81
CA ALA A 497 -23.51 10.62 2.68
C ALA A 497 -22.36 9.66 3.06
N ILE A 498 -21.82 9.76 4.28
CA ILE A 498 -20.75 8.85 4.76
C ILE A 498 -21.28 7.42 4.95
N VAL A 499 -22.49 7.26 5.45
CA VAL A 499 -23.14 5.95 5.60
C VAL A 499 -23.34 5.28 4.23
N HIS A 500 -23.74 6.03 3.21
CA HIS A 500 -23.79 5.50 1.83
C HIS A 500 -22.44 5.00 1.33
N GLY A 501 -21.35 5.74 1.63
CA GLY A 501 -20.00 5.30 1.34
C GLY A 501 -19.61 4.01 2.10
N MET A 502 -20.06 3.86 3.35
CA MET A 502 -19.83 2.64 4.14
C MET A 502 -20.61 1.44 3.58
N ILE A 503 -21.86 1.65 3.14
CA ILE A 503 -22.66 0.61 2.48
C ILE A 503 -21.96 0.16 1.18
N PHE A 504 -21.45 1.08 0.38
CA PHE A 504 -20.64 0.73 -0.80
C PHE A 504 -19.44 -0.11 -0.41
N SER A 505 -18.66 0.31 0.60
CA SER A 505 -17.50 -0.46 1.09
C SER A 505 -17.90 -1.84 1.59
N LEU A 506 -19.05 -1.98 2.25
CA LEU A 506 -19.60 -3.26 2.71
C LEU A 506 -19.91 -4.19 1.53
N ILE A 507 -20.54 -3.69 0.47
CA ILE A 507 -20.84 -4.45 -0.74
C ILE A 507 -19.54 -4.92 -1.40
N VAL A 508 -18.59 -4.01 -1.60
CA VAL A 508 -17.27 -4.32 -2.19
C VAL A 508 -16.53 -5.37 -1.35
N LEU A 509 -16.52 -5.22 -0.03
CA LEU A 509 -15.87 -6.17 0.86
C LEU A 509 -16.55 -7.55 0.85
N SER A 510 -17.88 -7.58 0.77
CA SER A 510 -18.63 -8.83 0.66
C SER A 510 -18.26 -9.60 -0.62
N ALA A 511 -18.07 -8.89 -1.73
CA ALA A 511 -17.51 -9.49 -2.95
C ALA A 511 -16.06 -9.97 -2.74
N GLY A 512 -15.25 -9.22 -1.99
CA GLY A 512 -13.90 -9.63 -1.58
C GLY A 512 -13.90 -10.90 -0.73
N LEU A 513 -14.86 -11.06 0.18
CA LEU A 513 -15.01 -12.27 0.98
C LEU A 513 -15.33 -13.49 0.11
N VAL A 514 -16.18 -13.34 -0.91
CA VAL A 514 -16.44 -14.40 -1.89
C VAL A 514 -15.15 -14.80 -2.61
N LEU A 515 -14.32 -13.85 -3.02
CA LEU A 515 -13.01 -14.13 -3.62
C LEU A 515 -12.07 -14.85 -2.65
N MET A 516 -12.08 -14.51 -1.36
CA MET A 516 -11.31 -15.23 -0.33
C MET A 516 -11.76 -16.69 -0.19
N LEU A 517 -13.05 -16.97 -0.27
CA LEU A 517 -13.58 -18.34 -0.26
C LEU A 517 -13.10 -19.14 -1.47
N MET A 518 -12.89 -18.49 -2.61
CA MET A 518 -12.39 -19.12 -3.84
C MET A 518 -10.89 -19.41 -3.82
N VAL A 519 -10.12 -18.85 -2.89
CA VAL A 519 -8.69 -19.18 -2.74
C VAL A 519 -8.57 -20.66 -2.42
N PRO A 520 -7.81 -21.46 -3.20
CA PRO A 520 -7.61 -22.88 -2.92
C PRO A 520 -7.01 -23.14 -1.53
N VAL A 521 -7.38 -24.25 -0.93
CA VAL A 521 -6.74 -24.70 0.31
C VAL A 521 -5.39 -25.27 -0.08
N THR A 522 -4.31 -24.65 0.40
CA THR A 522 -2.96 -25.14 0.22
C THR A 522 -2.29 -25.14 1.59
N ASP A 523 -1.73 -26.28 1.99
CA ASP A 523 -0.95 -26.36 3.22
C ASP A 523 0.37 -25.61 3.03
N LEU A 524 0.80 -24.94 4.09
CA LEU A 524 2.08 -24.24 4.08
C LEU A 524 3.21 -25.24 4.27
N ARG A 525 4.22 -25.17 3.41
CA ARG A 525 5.40 -26.03 3.47
C ARG A 525 6.20 -25.73 4.75
N ASP A 526 6.66 -26.79 5.42
CA ASP A 526 7.44 -26.69 6.66
C ASP A 526 8.93 -26.37 6.41
N ARG A 527 9.42 -26.65 5.21
CA ARG A 527 10.80 -26.38 4.80
C ARG A 527 10.82 -25.45 3.60
N ILE A 528 11.83 -24.62 3.49
CA ILE A 528 12.23 -24.01 2.23
C ILE A 528 12.69 -25.24 1.43
N SER A 529 11.85 -25.73 0.51
CA SER A 529 12.18 -26.96 -0.18
C SER A 529 13.47 -26.76 -0.96
N GLU A 530 14.55 -27.29 -0.43
CA GLU A 530 15.40 -28.09 -1.27
C GLU A 530 14.45 -29.09 -1.95
N THR A 531 14.27 -29.00 -3.24
CA THR A 531 13.93 -30.16 -4.05
C THR A 531 14.94 -31.21 -3.59
N ASP A 532 14.45 -32.27 -2.99
CA ASP A 532 15.32 -33.42 -2.67
C ASP A 532 16.11 -33.68 -3.96
N PRO A 533 17.45 -33.62 -3.94
CA PRO A 533 18.24 -33.85 -5.16
C PRO A 533 17.84 -35.15 -5.86
N ALA A 534 17.27 -36.09 -5.12
CA ALA A 534 16.71 -37.33 -5.62
C ALA A 534 15.36 -37.14 -6.34
N GLU A 535 14.46 -36.28 -5.85
CA GLU A 535 13.19 -35.95 -6.56
C GLU A 535 13.45 -35.05 -7.79
N ALA A 536 14.35 -34.07 -7.69
CA ALA A 536 14.72 -33.24 -8.83
C ALA A 536 15.46 -34.02 -9.93
N SER A 537 16.24 -35.05 -9.56
CA SER A 537 16.87 -35.96 -10.55
C SER A 537 15.85 -36.92 -11.16
N MET A 538 14.85 -37.37 -10.39
CA MET A 538 13.76 -38.21 -10.92
C MET A 538 12.84 -37.43 -11.86
N ASP A 539 12.44 -36.20 -11.52
CA ASP A 539 11.62 -35.34 -12.39
C ASP A 539 12.36 -34.96 -13.69
N VAL A 540 13.67 -34.71 -13.63
CA VAL A 540 14.49 -34.39 -14.81
C VAL A 540 14.76 -35.66 -15.64
N GLU A 541 14.93 -36.83 -15.02
CA GLU A 541 15.07 -38.08 -15.74
C GLU A 541 13.75 -38.55 -16.37
N GLU A 542 12.60 -38.33 -15.69
CA GLU A 542 11.27 -38.63 -16.23
C GLU A 542 10.88 -37.66 -17.36
N GLU A 543 11.18 -36.36 -17.24
CA GLU A 543 10.96 -35.38 -18.29
C GLU A 543 11.89 -35.62 -19.50
N ALA A 544 13.15 -36.01 -19.27
CA ALA A 544 14.10 -36.41 -20.33
C ALA A 544 13.68 -37.71 -21.00
N ALA A 545 13.13 -38.68 -20.26
CA ALA A 545 12.59 -39.92 -20.79
C ALA A 545 11.35 -39.69 -21.66
N LEU A 546 10.43 -38.83 -21.21
CA LEU A 546 9.24 -38.42 -21.97
C LEU A 546 9.60 -37.62 -23.24
N GLU A 547 10.61 -36.74 -23.19
CA GLU A 547 11.11 -36.04 -24.38
C GLU A 547 11.81 -36.99 -25.36
N ALA A 548 12.56 -37.98 -24.87
CA ALA A 548 13.21 -38.99 -25.69
C ALA A 548 12.19 -39.90 -26.39
N GLU A 549 11.13 -40.31 -25.68
CA GLU A 549 10.02 -41.09 -26.21
C GLU A 549 9.23 -40.31 -27.29
N ALA A 550 8.90 -39.06 -27.01
CA ALA A 550 8.25 -38.17 -27.97
C ALA A 550 9.13 -37.84 -29.19
N PHE A 551 10.46 -37.83 -29.03
CA PHE A 551 11.42 -37.69 -30.13
C PHE A 551 11.50 -38.95 -30.97
N GLY A 552 11.48 -40.13 -30.32
CA GLY A 552 11.43 -41.46 -30.98
C GLY A 552 10.20 -41.62 -31.86
N GLU A 553 9.02 -41.30 -31.33
CA GLU A 553 7.76 -41.33 -32.09
C GLU A 553 7.75 -40.36 -33.30
N ARG A 554 8.33 -39.17 -33.15
CA ARG A 554 8.48 -38.23 -34.28
C ARG A 554 9.43 -38.72 -35.36
N LEU A 555 10.49 -39.46 -34.99
CA LEU A 555 11.42 -40.08 -35.92
C LEU A 555 10.76 -41.27 -36.67
N GLU A 556 10.03 -42.14 -36.00
CA GLU A 556 9.28 -43.22 -36.62
C GLU A 556 8.20 -42.68 -37.59
N HIS A 557 7.48 -41.65 -37.20
CA HIS A 557 6.51 -41.00 -38.06
C HIS A 557 7.11 -40.33 -39.30
N ARG A 558 8.35 -39.83 -39.19
CA ARG A 558 9.11 -39.30 -40.35
C ARG A 558 9.63 -40.40 -41.25
N MET A 559 10.11 -41.50 -40.71
CA MET A 559 10.59 -42.63 -41.49
C MET A 559 9.44 -43.35 -42.23
N HIS A 560 8.29 -43.51 -41.62
CA HIS A 560 7.11 -44.06 -42.26
C HIS A 560 6.55 -43.15 -43.42
N ARG A 561 6.70 -41.85 -43.30
CA ARG A 561 6.32 -40.90 -44.39
C ARG A 561 7.34 -40.89 -45.51
N SER A 562 8.64 -41.13 -45.25
CA SER A 562 9.65 -41.17 -46.30
C SER A 562 9.65 -42.49 -47.09
N GLY A 563 9.26 -43.62 -46.44
CA GLY A 563 9.08 -44.91 -47.10
C GLY A 563 7.88 -45.02 -48.07
N ARG A 564 6.84 -44.20 -47.87
CA ARG A 564 5.69 -44.12 -48.77
C ARG A 564 5.85 -43.19 -50.00
N ARG A 565 6.98 -42.44 -50.10
CA ARG A 565 7.29 -41.63 -51.29
C ARG A 565 8.28 -42.32 -52.24
N ARG A 566 8.67 -43.59 -51.98
CA ARG A 566 9.58 -44.39 -52.81
C ARG A 566 8.93 -45.66 -53.41
N LYS A 567 7.61 -45.75 -53.41
CA LYS A 567 6.85 -46.75 -54.19
C LYS A 567 5.98 -46.10 -55.24
#